data_922c4790e147731ebca6b50786c39a02
#
_entry.id   922c4790e147731ebca6b50786c39a02
#
_cell.length_a   1.000
_cell.length_b   1.000
_cell.length_c   1.000
_cell.angle_alpha   90.00
_cell.angle_beta   90.00
_cell.angle_gamma   90.00
#
_symmetry.space_group_name_H-M   'P 1'
#
loop_
_entity.id
_entity.type
_entity.pdbx_description
1 polymer ?
#
loop_
_entity_poly.entity_id
_entity_poly.type
_entity_poly.pdbx_seq_one_letter_code
_entity_poly.pdbx_strand_id
1 'polypeptide(L)'
;EPTIKGTFYEDFSNGIDSDIWEVSSQKWGADNNGTSPDNVFYSTDETRVKNAGATGGIAVLRSYGDLQANSAKRRQGAALITRQTFGPGKYEVRMKVLPRLGQCTAFWTYYSNGGQTPETIKYSEIDIEMPMEGSFKKWSGTSYERFIDWNILADRQTVMADEPEKGGLNDGQWHTYAFEWRTDAANGDRGVIWYRDGEKMGEAREFVPNYKAALWVGNWFPPDKSWVGIPDFEEAYMYVDWIRVTEYDDPVQEGGGGSTARAEATDLGTKPIPQNDYISNGKFSSMENGVLLGWEGEGGTSSGSGSDTYLNLEAGKKLTQMIRAQYSGYSFTLSAEALKIVGSGKCKIYAEYMFGSVRMGKSEAIEFTASDTGKKNLNFTIDNNRVTDLRIVVETEEGTTAQVTNIEMFLN
;
A
#
# COMPACT_ATOMS: atom_id res chain seq x y z
N GLU A 1 30.70 12.40 -14.49
CA GLU A 1 29.84 11.21 -14.27
C GLU A 1 30.54 10.24 -13.32
N PRO A 2 29.80 9.54 -12.43
CA PRO A 2 30.38 8.59 -11.51
C PRO A 2 30.94 7.37 -12.25
N THR A 3 32.00 6.76 -11.70
CA THR A 3 32.47 5.47 -12.17
C THR A 3 31.55 4.38 -11.65
N ILE A 4 31.00 3.55 -12.53
CA ILE A 4 30.14 2.43 -12.17
C ILE A 4 31.01 1.26 -11.72
N LYS A 5 30.75 0.74 -10.52
CA LYS A 5 31.41 -0.41 -9.93
C LYS A 5 30.71 -1.72 -10.27
N GLY A 6 29.35 -1.71 -10.30
CA GLY A 6 28.55 -2.87 -10.60
C GLY A 6 27.06 -2.55 -10.66
N THR A 7 26.27 -3.52 -11.12
CA THR A 7 24.82 -3.41 -11.19
C THR A 7 24.18 -4.66 -10.62
N PHE A 8 23.24 -4.46 -9.69
CA PHE A 8 22.29 -5.46 -9.22
C PHE A 8 20.97 -5.22 -9.94
N TYR A 9 20.35 -6.27 -10.42
CA TYR A 9 19.02 -6.20 -11.07
C TYR A 9 18.17 -7.40 -10.66
N GLU A 10 16.98 -7.14 -10.22
CA GLU A 10 15.97 -8.14 -9.85
C GLU A 10 14.65 -7.81 -10.53
N ASP A 11 14.09 -8.75 -11.26
CA ASP A 11 12.79 -8.63 -11.93
C ASP A 11 11.81 -9.75 -11.53
N PHE A 12 12.16 -10.52 -10.51
CA PHE A 12 11.35 -11.61 -9.97
C PHE A 12 10.95 -12.70 -10.99
N SER A 13 11.60 -12.76 -12.14
CA SER A 13 11.32 -13.78 -13.17
C SER A 13 11.60 -15.21 -12.68
N ASN A 14 12.46 -15.35 -11.68
CA ASN A 14 12.77 -16.61 -11.00
C ASN A 14 12.09 -16.75 -9.62
N GLY A 15 11.08 -15.92 -9.34
CA GLY A 15 10.45 -15.82 -8.03
C GLY A 15 11.26 -14.98 -7.04
N ILE A 16 11.02 -15.16 -5.75
CA ILE A 16 11.77 -14.49 -4.68
C ILE A 16 12.82 -15.45 -4.15
N ASP A 17 14.05 -15.29 -4.63
CA ASP A 17 15.18 -16.13 -4.26
C ASP A 17 15.63 -15.84 -2.82
N SER A 18 15.59 -16.86 -1.97
CA SER A 18 15.98 -16.77 -0.56
C SER A 18 17.50 -16.56 -0.34
N ASP A 19 18.33 -16.72 -1.36
CA ASP A 19 19.75 -16.38 -1.30
C ASP A 19 20.02 -14.89 -1.60
N ILE A 20 19.08 -14.24 -2.26
CA ILE A 20 19.10 -12.80 -2.56
C ILE A 20 18.29 -12.02 -1.51
N TRP A 21 17.13 -12.51 -1.14
CA TRP A 21 16.17 -11.82 -0.32
C TRP A 21 15.91 -12.49 1.04
N GLU A 22 15.85 -11.70 2.08
CA GLU A 22 15.19 -12.03 3.31
C GLU A 22 13.72 -11.58 3.18
N VAL A 23 12.78 -12.49 3.45
CA VAL A 23 11.37 -12.18 3.63
C VAL A 23 11.18 -11.80 5.10
N SER A 24 10.89 -10.53 5.37
CA SER A 24 10.94 -9.98 6.72
C SER A 24 9.87 -10.53 7.64
N SER A 25 10.30 -10.91 8.85
CA SER A 25 9.44 -11.21 10.00
C SER A 25 9.68 -10.26 11.18
N GLN A 26 10.33 -9.13 10.91
CA GLN A 26 10.73 -8.18 11.94
C GLN A 26 9.54 -7.44 12.52
N LYS A 27 9.64 -7.06 13.78
CA LYS A 27 8.58 -6.41 14.54
C LYS A 27 8.98 -4.97 14.87
N TRP A 28 8.19 -4.03 14.38
CA TRP A 28 8.28 -2.60 14.68
C TRP A 28 6.96 -1.90 14.32
N GLY A 29 6.88 -0.59 14.53
CA GLY A 29 5.73 0.23 14.16
C GLY A 29 4.54 0.09 15.11
N ALA A 30 3.36 0.39 14.61
CA ALA A 30 2.13 0.36 15.40
C ALA A 30 1.86 -1.03 15.99
N ASP A 31 1.52 -1.06 17.27
CA ASP A 31 1.25 -2.29 18.03
C ASP A 31 2.39 -3.33 17.99
N ASN A 32 3.57 -2.93 17.52
CA ASN A 32 4.73 -3.81 17.29
C ASN A 32 4.39 -5.03 16.40
N ASN A 33 3.48 -4.88 15.45
CA ASN A 33 3.06 -5.97 14.56
C ASN A 33 3.99 -6.16 13.36
N GLY A 34 4.70 -5.11 12.93
CA GLY A 34 5.77 -5.16 11.94
C GLY A 34 5.36 -5.80 10.62
N THR A 35 6.14 -6.79 10.21
CA THR A 35 5.95 -7.53 8.95
C THR A 35 5.77 -9.02 9.19
N SER A 36 5.17 -9.70 8.22
CA SER A 36 5.00 -11.16 8.23
C SER A 36 5.35 -11.76 6.87
N PRO A 37 6.08 -12.88 6.83
CA PRO A 37 6.31 -13.63 5.61
C PRO A 37 5.04 -14.10 4.92
N ASP A 38 3.97 -14.36 5.69
CA ASP A 38 2.65 -14.74 5.16
C ASP A 38 2.02 -13.66 4.28
N ASN A 39 2.56 -12.44 4.31
CA ASN A 39 2.10 -11.31 3.53
C ASN A 39 2.92 -11.07 2.25
N VAL A 40 3.86 -11.94 1.94
CA VAL A 40 4.73 -11.85 0.75
C VAL A 40 4.41 -12.95 -0.23
N PHE A 41 4.06 -12.56 -1.44
CA PHE A 41 3.71 -13.46 -2.54
C PHE A 41 4.52 -13.10 -3.79
N TYR A 42 4.59 -14.02 -4.73
CA TYR A 42 5.11 -13.75 -6.07
C TYR A 42 4.40 -14.57 -7.14
N SER A 43 4.52 -14.14 -8.37
CA SER A 43 4.12 -14.91 -9.55
C SER A 43 5.16 -14.79 -10.66
N THR A 44 5.43 -15.90 -11.32
CA THR A 44 6.27 -16.01 -12.52
C THR A 44 5.45 -16.42 -13.75
N ASP A 45 4.12 -16.53 -13.63
CA ASP A 45 3.23 -16.85 -14.75
C ASP A 45 3.17 -15.68 -15.74
N GLU A 46 3.75 -15.85 -16.91
CA GLU A 46 3.90 -14.80 -17.93
C GLU A 46 2.58 -14.09 -18.26
N THR A 47 1.49 -14.85 -18.37
CA THR A 47 0.18 -14.27 -18.72
C THR A 47 -0.35 -13.39 -17.61
N ARG A 48 -0.28 -13.84 -16.36
CA ARG A 48 -0.76 -13.08 -15.19
C ARG A 48 0.09 -11.86 -14.92
N VAL A 49 1.41 -12.03 -14.99
CA VAL A 49 2.39 -10.95 -14.81
C VAL A 49 2.19 -9.85 -15.86
N LYS A 50 2.06 -10.24 -17.12
CA LYS A 50 1.78 -9.30 -18.22
C LYS A 50 0.44 -8.59 -18.05
N ASN A 51 -0.61 -9.31 -17.64
CA ASN A 51 -1.92 -8.72 -17.38
C ASN A 51 -1.90 -7.73 -16.21
N ALA A 52 -1.00 -7.94 -15.24
CA ALA A 52 -0.76 -7.00 -14.16
C ALA A 52 0.11 -5.80 -14.58
N GLY A 53 0.69 -5.81 -15.78
CA GLY A 53 1.55 -4.76 -16.33
C GLY A 53 3.00 -4.82 -15.83
N ALA A 54 3.43 -5.97 -15.30
CA ALA A 54 4.81 -6.24 -14.92
C ALA A 54 5.59 -6.91 -16.06
N THR A 55 6.92 -6.98 -15.97
CA THR A 55 7.79 -7.30 -17.10
C THR A 55 8.47 -8.66 -17.02
N GLY A 56 8.90 -9.11 -15.87
CA GLY A 56 9.56 -10.40 -15.67
C GLY A 56 8.70 -11.34 -14.83
N GLY A 57 8.76 -11.16 -13.52
CA GLY A 57 7.84 -11.68 -12.53
C GLY A 57 7.18 -10.52 -11.80
N ILE A 58 6.56 -10.80 -10.65
CA ILE A 58 5.97 -9.78 -9.80
C ILE A 58 6.06 -10.20 -8.34
N ALA A 59 6.53 -9.32 -7.47
CA ALA A 59 6.38 -9.47 -6.04
C ALA A 59 5.12 -8.72 -5.57
N VAL A 60 4.35 -9.34 -4.68
CA VAL A 60 3.09 -8.82 -4.15
C VAL A 60 3.19 -8.79 -2.64
N LEU A 61 3.07 -7.62 -2.04
CA LEU A 61 3.21 -7.42 -0.60
C LEU A 61 1.90 -6.90 -0.03
N ARG A 62 1.31 -7.68 0.89
CA ARG A 62 0.02 -7.39 1.53
C ARG A 62 0.20 -6.62 2.82
N SER A 63 -0.75 -5.74 3.10
CA SER A 63 -0.99 -5.17 4.43
C SER A 63 -2.39 -5.52 4.91
N TYR A 64 -2.50 -5.80 6.20
CA TYR A 64 -3.78 -5.90 6.89
C TYR A 64 -4.08 -4.63 7.68
N GLY A 65 -5.21 -4.00 7.39
CA GLY A 65 -5.71 -2.84 8.13
C GLY A 65 -6.54 -3.19 9.36
N ASP A 66 -7.19 -2.18 9.94
CA ASP A 66 -7.99 -2.32 11.16
C ASP A 66 -9.30 -3.09 10.96
N LEU A 67 -9.77 -3.24 9.71
CA LEU A 67 -10.98 -4.00 9.40
C LEU A 67 -10.72 -5.50 9.15
N GLN A 68 -9.49 -5.96 9.34
CA GLN A 68 -9.17 -7.38 9.35
C GLN A 68 -9.87 -8.08 10.53
N ALA A 69 -10.64 -9.14 10.23
CA ALA A 69 -11.40 -9.88 11.24
C ALA A 69 -10.51 -10.47 12.35
N ASN A 70 -9.35 -11.02 11.97
CA ASN A 70 -8.36 -11.47 12.94
C ASN A 70 -7.55 -10.28 13.49
N SER A 71 -7.90 -9.83 14.69
CA SER A 71 -7.27 -8.68 15.34
C SER A 71 -5.76 -8.81 15.52
N ALA A 72 -5.24 -10.03 15.66
CA ALA A 72 -3.80 -10.29 15.82
C ALA A 72 -3.00 -10.01 14.52
N LYS A 73 -3.68 -9.92 13.38
CA LYS A 73 -3.07 -9.59 12.09
C LYS A 73 -3.18 -8.10 11.73
N ARG A 74 -3.99 -7.34 12.44
CA ARG A 74 -4.20 -5.91 12.16
C ARG A 74 -2.89 -5.14 12.23
N ARG A 75 -2.71 -4.18 11.31
CA ARG A 75 -1.49 -3.36 11.19
C ARG A 75 -0.23 -4.19 11.01
N GLN A 76 -0.32 -5.22 10.19
CA GLN A 76 0.80 -6.06 9.81
C GLN A 76 1.06 -5.90 8.32
N GLY A 77 2.29 -5.49 7.99
CA GLY A 77 2.75 -5.29 6.62
C GLY A 77 3.63 -6.40 6.11
N ALA A 78 4.44 -6.08 5.12
CA ALA A 78 5.37 -6.97 4.46
C ALA A 78 6.61 -6.22 3.97
N ALA A 79 7.77 -6.86 3.99
CA ALA A 79 8.97 -6.30 3.39
C ALA A 79 9.93 -7.39 2.88
N LEU A 80 10.67 -7.03 1.83
CA LEU A 80 11.84 -7.74 1.31
C LEU A 80 13.11 -6.97 1.66
N ILE A 81 14.15 -7.68 2.06
CA ILE A 81 15.44 -7.10 2.46
C ILE A 81 16.53 -7.82 1.68
N THR A 82 17.43 -7.10 1.02
CA THR A 82 18.58 -7.74 0.38
C THR A 82 19.54 -8.33 1.40
N ARG A 83 20.06 -9.51 1.13
CA ARG A 83 21.14 -10.09 1.95
C ARG A 83 22.46 -9.40 1.72
N GLN A 84 22.68 -8.94 0.51
CA GLN A 84 23.81 -8.12 0.12
C GLN A 84 23.60 -6.68 0.59
N THR A 85 24.69 -6.01 0.97
CA THR A 85 24.75 -4.57 1.22
C THR A 85 25.29 -3.84 0.01
N PHE A 86 24.83 -2.60 -0.17
CA PHE A 86 25.26 -1.73 -1.25
C PHE A 86 25.79 -0.40 -0.70
N GLY A 87 26.67 0.22 -1.47
CA GLY A 87 27.23 1.54 -1.21
C GLY A 87 26.58 2.64 -2.05
N PRO A 88 27.27 3.80 -2.21
CA PRO A 88 26.79 4.88 -3.07
C PRO A 88 26.43 4.39 -4.45
N GLY A 89 25.34 4.95 -5.01
CA GLY A 89 24.82 4.51 -6.28
C GLY A 89 23.44 5.06 -6.59
N LYS A 90 22.88 4.62 -7.72
CA LYS A 90 21.49 4.90 -8.08
C LYS A 90 20.64 3.67 -7.78
N TYR A 91 19.64 3.86 -6.96
CA TYR A 91 18.67 2.86 -6.51
C TYR A 91 17.34 3.15 -7.16
N GLU A 92 16.78 2.19 -7.85
CA GLU A 92 15.56 2.35 -8.63
C GLU A 92 14.61 1.19 -8.35
N VAL A 93 13.33 1.49 -8.23
CA VAL A 93 12.25 0.49 -8.10
C VAL A 93 11.08 0.88 -8.98
N ARG A 94 10.53 -0.08 -9.73
CA ARG A 94 9.25 0.08 -10.40
C ARG A 94 8.19 -0.65 -9.59
N MET A 95 7.24 0.11 -9.04
CA MET A 95 6.22 -0.42 -8.14
C MET A 95 4.88 0.30 -8.27
N LYS A 96 3.81 -0.37 -7.84
CA LYS A 96 2.51 0.24 -7.52
C LYS A 96 2.42 0.38 -6.02
N VAL A 97 2.23 1.60 -5.55
CA VAL A 97 2.07 1.91 -4.12
C VAL A 97 0.77 1.33 -3.60
N LEU A 98 0.77 0.87 -2.35
CA LEU A 98 -0.42 0.39 -1.68
C LEU A 98 -1.45 1.52 -1.52
N PRO A 99 -2.68 1.37 -2.05
CA PRO A 99 -3.60 2.50 -2.26
C PRO A 99 -4.53 2.77 -1.07
N ARG A 100 -4.04 2.66 0.16
CA ARG A 100 -4.85 2.88 1.38
C ARG A 100 -4.10 3.70 2.41
N LEU A 101 -4.84 4.50 3.19
CA LEU A 101 -4.30 5.25 4.33
C LEU A 101 -3.89 4.33 5.49
N GLY A 102 -3.16 4.91 6.45
CA GLY A 102 -2.81 4.27 7.70
C GLY A 102 -1.57 3.37 7.63
N GLN A 103 -0.92 3.28 6.48
CA GLN A 103 0.32 2.56 6.25
C GLN A 103 1.36 3.44 5.56
N CYS A 104 2.60 3.00 5.54
CA CYS A 104 3.68 3.60 4.78
C CYS A 104 4.25 2.58 3.80
N THR A 105 4.09 2.82 2.50
CA THR A 105 4.85 2.12 1.47
C THR A 105 6.21 2.79 1.36
N ALA A 106 7.30 1.99 1.39
CA ALA A 106 8.64 2.52 1.41
C ALA A 106 9.63 1.71 0.56
N PHE A 107 10.66 2.42 0.11
CA PHE A 107 11.84 1.87 -0.55
C PHE A 107 13.04 2.58 0.07
N TRP A 108 13.92 1.82 0.78
CA TRP A 108 14.94 2.42 1.60
C TRP A 108 16.18 1.55 1.76
N THR A 109 17.29 2.16 2.17
CA THR A 109 18.45 1.45 2.66
C THR A 109 18.52 1.57 4.18
N TYR A 110 19.04 0.54 4.86
CA TYR A 110 19.14 0.57 6.30
C TYR A 110 20.35 -0.20 6.83
N TYR A 111 21.09 0.45 7.72
CA TYR A 111 22.14 -0.15 8.55
C TYR A 111 22.21 0.56 9.91
N SER A 112 22.30 -0.22 10.97
CA SER A 112 22.61 0.27 12.31
C SER A 112 23.45 -0.78 13.04
N ASN A 113 24.51 -0.33 13.73
CA ASN A 113 25.26 -1.19 14.63
C ASN A 113 24.67 -1.28 16.03
N GLY A 114 23.54 -0.58 16.28
CA GLY A 114 22.87 -0.53 17.58
C GLY A 114 23.59 0.30 18.65
N GLY A 115 24.55 1.15 18.27
CA GLY A 115 25.21 2.07 19.19
C GLY A 115 24.21 3.02 19.83
N GLN A 116 24.36 3.31 21.12
CA GLN A 116 23.42 4.09 21.92
C GLN A 116 23.93 5.50 22.27
N THR A 117 25.10 5.87 21.79
CA THR A 117 25.67 7.22 22.01
C THR A 117 26.17 7.80 20.68
N PRO A 118 26.31 9.14 20.59
CA PRO A 118 26.85 9.80 19.39
C PRO A 118 28.23 9.29 18.95
N GLU A 119 29.04 8.78 19.88
CA GLU A 119 30.39 8.28 19.61
C GLU A 119 30.40 6.82 19.16
N THR A 120 29.38 6.04 19.48
CA THR A 120 29.33 4.60 19.21
C THR A 120 28.42 4.21 18.06
N ILE A 121 27.47 5.08 17.69
CA ILE A 121 26.53 4.78 16.62
C ILE A 121 27.22 4.80 15.24
N LYS A 122 26.99 3.74 14.48
CA LYS A 122 27.21 3.68 13.03
C LYS A 122 25.87 3.44 12.37
N TYR A 123 25.50 4.32 11.47
CA TYR A 123 24.15 4.33 10.92
C TYR A 123 24.17 4.76 9.45
N SER A 124 23.28 4.23 8.67
CA SER A 124 23.08 4.59 7.27
C SER A 124 21.63 4.30 6.88
N GLU A 125 20.90 5.34 6.48
CA GLU A 125 19.52 5.17 5.99
C GLU A 125 19.19 6.25 4.96
N ILE A 126 18.58 5.83 3.87
CA ILE A 126 18.02 6.71 2.85
C ILE A 126 16.67 6.16 2.49
N ASP A 127 15.63 7.00 2.62
CA ASP A 127 14.26 6.58 2.46
C ASP A 127 13.58 7.25 1.28
N ILE A 128 12.67 6.51 0.66
CA ILE A 128 11.48 7.01 -0.01
C ILE A 128 10.30 6.47 0.77
N GLU A 129 9.46 7.36 1.28
CA GLU A 129 8.31 7.01 2.08
C GLU A 129 7.05 7.67 1.54
N MET A 130 5.97 6.91 1.48
CA MET A 130 4.66 7.36 1.04
C MET A 130 3.65 7.13 2.15
N PRO A 131 3.60 8.04 3.15
CA PRO A 131 2.79 7.87 4.35
C PRO A 131 1.29 8.04 4.15
N MET A 132 0.84 8.61 3.01
CA MET A 132 -0.58 8.72 2.63
C MET A 132 -1.50 9.43 3.64
N GLU A 133 -0.96 10.27 4.54
CA GLU A 133 -1.77 11.02 5.48
C GLU A 133 -2.62 12.05 4.75
N GLY A 134 -3.94 12.02 4.95
CA GLY A 134 -4.92 13.05 4.56
C GLY A 134 -4.98 13.45 3.08
N SER A 135 -3.93 13.24 2.34
CA SER A 135 -3.89 13.37 0.89
C SER A 135 -3.02 12.24 0.33
N PHE A 136 -3.54 11.53 -0.64
CA PHE A 136 -2.81 10.46 -1.35
C PHE A 136 -1.67 10.99 -2.25
N LYS A 137 -1.10 12.15 -1.92
CA LYS A 137 -0.19 12.91 -2.78
C LYS A 137 1.16 13.20 -2.13
N LYS A 138 1.33 12.82 -0.86
CA LYS A 138 2.57 13.07 -0.13
C LYS A 138 3.55 11.93 -0.27
N TRP A 139 4.80 12.28 -0.54
CA TRP A 139 5.94 11.43 -0.33
C TRP A 139 7.03 12.22 0.39
N SER A 140 7.93 11.52 1.07
CA SER A 140 9.13 12.10 1.63
C SER A 140 10.36 11.30 1.23
N GLY A 141 11.45 12.01 0.95
CA GLY A 141 12.79 11.47 0.88
C GLY A 141 13.55 11.90 2.11
N THR A 142 14.17 10.98 2.82
CA THR A 142 14.99 11.29 4.02
C THR A 142 16.36 10.67 3.91
N SER A 143 17.37 11.42 4.30
CA SER A 143 18.75 10.98 4.42
C SER A 143 19.20 11.10 5.87
N TYR A 144 19.66 10.01 6.47
CA TYR A 144 20.19 9.98 7.83
C TYR A 144 21.66 9.62 7.82
N GLU A 145 22.50 10.45 8.41
CA GLU A 145 23.91 10.14 8.65
C GLU A 145 24.08 9.37 9.96
N ARG A 146 23.34 9.79 11.01
CA ARG A 146 23.29 9.14 12.32
C ARG A 146 21.89 9.24 12.92
N PHE A 147 21.46 8.17 13.55
CA PHE A 147 20.20 8.17 14.29
C PHE A 147 20.27 7.22 15.50
N ILE A 148 19.79 7.65 16.64
CA ILE A 148 19.63 6.83 17.84
C ILE A 148 18.15 6.84 18.22
N ASP A 149 17.65 7.99 18.59
CA ASP A 149 16.24 8.31 18.74
C ASP A 149 16.03 9.84 18.62
N TRP A 150 14.78 10.27 18.56
CA TRP A 150 14.42 11.68 18.36
C TRP A 150 14.92 12.64 19.44
N ASN A 151 15.23 12.16 20.63
CA ASN A 151 15.64 12.97 21.76
C ASN A 151 17.17 12.97 21.98
N ILE A 152 17.88 11.98 21.44
CA ILE A 152 19.31 11.81 21.64
C ILE A 152 20.11 12.31 20.44
N LEU A 153 19.84 11.75 19.26
CA LEU A 153 20.55 12.08 18.02
C LEU A 153 19.72 11.76 16.80
N ALA A 154 19.45 12.75 15.98
CA ALA A 154 18.75 12.61 14.72
C ALA A 154 19.36 13.52 13.63
N ASP A 155 20.57 13.15 13.16
CA ASP A 155 21.25 13.82 12.05
C ASP A 155 20.63 13.40 10.74
N ARG A 156 19.62 14.17 10.29
CA ARG A 156 18.83 13.87 9.08
C ARG A 156 18.45 15.14 8.32
N GLN A 157 18.22 14.93 7.02
CA GLN A 157 17.55 15.92 6.17
C GLN A 157 16.41 15.26 5.45
N THR A 158 15.21 15.83 5.55
CA THR A 158 13.99 15.38 4.86
C THR A 158 13.59 16.39 3.80
N VAL A 159 13.26 15.90 2.63
CA VAL A 159 12.58 16.65 1.57
C VAL A 159 11.19 16.05 1.38
N MET A 160 10.22 16.92 1.17
CA MET A 160 8.81 16.53 0.98
C MET A 160 8.28 17.15 -0.30
N ALA A 161 7.47 16.42 -1.01
CA ALA A 161 6.75 16.94 -2.17
C ALA A 161 5.26 16.63 -2.05
N ASP A 162 4.46 17.67 -2.23
CA ASP A 162 3.04 17.58 -2.54
C ASP A 162 2.91 17.73 -4.06
N GLU A 163 2.33 16.74 -4.73
CA GLU A 163 2.14 16.78 -6.18
C GLU A 163 0.66 16.67 -6.56
N PRO A 164 -0.14 17.69 -6.23
CA PRO A 164 -1.57 17.66 -6.52
C PRO A 164 -1.89 17.56 -8.01
N GLU A 165 -0.99 18.01 -8.87
CA GLU A 165 -1.23 18.13 -10.30
C GLU A 165 -0.90 16.85 -11.10
N LYS A 166 -0.08 15.96 -10.56
CA LYS A 166 0.41 14.76 -11.25
C LYS A 166 -0.31 13.46 -10.88
N GLY A 167 -1.43 13.56 -10.19
CA GLY A 167 -2.12 12.41 -9.60
C GLY A 167 -1.49 11.96 -8.28
N GLY A 168 -2.19 11.14 -7.52
CA GLY A 168 -1.69 10.61 -6.26
C GLY A 168 -0.53 9.62 -6.47
N LEU A 169 0.35 9.50 -5.48
CA LEU A 169 1.39 8.46 -5.48
C LEU A 169 0.80 7.04 -5.47
N ASN A 170 -0.41 6.93 -4.98
CA ASN A 170 -1.20 5.69 -4.91
C ASN A 170 -2.30 5.65 -5.97
N ASP A 171 -2.06 6.17 -7.14
CA ASP A 171 -2.99 6.23 -8.26
C ASP A 171 -3.30 4.87 -8.91
N GLY A 172 -2.80 3.79 -8.33
CA GLY A 172 -2.96 2.43 -8.85
C GLY A 172 -2.11 2.14 -10.08
N GLN A 173 -1.21 3.05 -10.44
CA GLN A 173 -0.36 2.93 -11.64
C GLN A 173 1.07 2.54 -11.26
N TRP A 174 1.77 2.01 -12.25
CA TRP A 174 3.20 1.75 -12.13
C TRP A 174 3.98 3.05 -12.23
N HIS A 175 4.86 3.28 -11.23
CA HIS A 175 5.82 4.38 -11.24
C HIS A 175 7.22 3.87 -10.94
N THR A 176 8.22 4.57 -11.45
CA THR A 176 9.62 4.34 -11.09
C THR A 176 10.01 5.37 -10.04
N TYR A 177 10.38 4.90 -8.87
CA TYR A 177 10.95 5.71 -7.80
C TYR A 177 12.43 5.45 -7.72
N ALA A 178 13.21 6.49 -7.45
CA ALA A 178 14.66 6.33 -7.33
C ALA A 178 15.27 7.33 -6.35
N PHE A 179 16.40 6.96 -5.80
CA PHE A 179 17.33 7.91 -5.20
C PHE A 179 18.74 7.65 -5.71
N GLU A 180 19.52 8.71 -5.82
CA GLU A 180 20.94 8.67 -6.14
C GLU A 180 21.75 9.16 -4.95
N TRP A 181 22.61 8.30 -4.43
CA TRP A 181 23.44 8.53 -3.26
C TRP A 181 24.90 8.69 -3.68
N ARG A 182 25.52 9.80 -3.32
CA ARG A 182 26.91 10.14 -3.60
C ARG A 182 27.63 10.52 -2.32
N THR A 183 28.85 10.01 -2.16
CA THR A 183 29.72 10.35 -1.02
C THR A 183 31.00 11.06 -1.44
N ASP A 184 31.28 11.17 -2.74
CA ASP A 184 32.47 11.85 -3.24
C ASP A 184 32.36 13.38 -3.06
N ALA A 185 32.94 13.85 -1.96
CA ALA A 185 33.02 15.28 -1.65
C ALA A 185 34.04 16.04 -2.49
N ALA A 186 35.03 15.36 -3.07
CA ALA A 186 36.11 16.00 -3.82
C ALA A 186 35.60 16.67 -5.11
N ASN A 187 34.56 16.10 -5.70
CA ASN A 187 33.92 16.64 -6.91
C ASN A 187 32.70 17.49 -6.61
N GLY A 188 32.36 17.74 -5.32
CA GLY A 188 31.17 18.50 -4.92
C GLY A 188 29.84 17.75 -5.11
N ASP A 189 29.90 16.46 -5.37
CA ASP A 189 28.73 15.64 -5.68
C ASP A 189 28.10 14.97 -4.45
N ARG A 190 28.67 15.13 -3.25
CA ARG A 190 28.15 14.55 -2.02
C ARG A 190 26.69 14.97 -1.78
N GLY A 191 25.79 13.97 -1.66
CA GLY A 191 24.36 14.23 -1.44
C GLY A 191 23.50 13.04 -1.78
N VAL A 192 22.19 13.22 -1.59
CA VAL A 192 21.16 12.32 -2.03
C VAL A 192 20.15 13.09 -2.87
N ILE A 193 19.79 12.56 -4.02
CA ILE A 193 18.79 13.16 -4.94
C ILE A 193 17.70 12.13 -5.15
N TRP A 194 16.44 12.55 -5.01
CA TRP A 194 15.28 11.69 -5.22
C TRP A 194 14.60 12.00 -6.55
N TYR A 195 14.06 10.93 -7.18
CA TYR A 195 13.40 11.00 -8.47
C TYR A 195 12.09 10.18 -8.45
N ARG A 196 11.11 10.63 -9.25
CA ARG A 196 9.95 9.85 -9.66
C ARG A 196 9.77 9.95 -11.17
N ASP A 197 9.64 8.81 -11.83
CA ASP A 197 9.51 8.71 -13.30
C ASP A 197 10.59 9.51 -14.06
N GLY A 198 11.82 9.55 -13.48
CA GLY A 198 12.97 10.26 -14.00
C GLY A 198 13.01 11.76 -13.69
N GLU A 199 11.97 12.33 -13.09
CA GLU A 199 11.97 13.74 -12.65
C GLU A 199 12.56 13.87 -11.25
N LYS A 200 13.42 14.87 -11.07
CA LYS A 200 14.00 15.23 -9.77
C LYS A 200 12.91 15.78 -8.85
N MET A 201 12.76 15.15 -7.69
CA MET A 201 11.78 15.53 -6.68
C MET A 201 12.37 16.38 -5.56
N GLY A 202 13.64 16.17 -5.23
CA GLY A 202 14.33 16.93 -4.20
C GLY A 202 15.75 16.45 -4.02
N GLU A 203 16.50 17.15 -3.17
CA GLU A 203 17.85 16.77 -2.81
C GLU A 203 18.20 17.13 -1.37
N ALA A 204 19.08 16.33 -0.75
CA ALA A 204 19.70 16.57 0.54
C ALA A 204 21.22 16.62 0.37
N ARG A 205 21.86 17.62 0.97
CA ARG A 205 23.32 17.81 0.95
C ARG A 205 23.97 17.68 2.31
N GLU A 206 23.15 17.75 3.37
CA GLU A 206 23.53 17.52 4.74
C GLU A 206 23.19 16.09 5.16
N PHE A 207 23.85 15.58 6.19
CA PHE A 207 23.56 14.27 6.79
C PHE A 207 23.50 13.12 5.78
N VAL A 208 24.50 13.04 4.92
CA VAL A 208 24.65 11.98 3.93
C VAL A 208 25.32 10.76 4.57
N PRO A 209 24.69 9.58 4.52
CA PRO A 209 25.24 8.36 5.12
C PRO A 209 26.57 7.94 4.47
N ASN A 210 27.39 7.19 5.23
CA ASN A 210 28.71 6.75 4.80
C ASN A 210 29.00 5.28 5.12
N TYR A 211 27.97 4.46 5.31
CA TYR A 211 28.13 3.01 5.51
C TYR A 211 27.27 2.28 4.48
N LYS A 212 27.80 1.17 3.93
CA LYS A 212 26.98 0.27 3.12
C LYS A 212 25.81 -0.26 3.92
N ALA A 213 24.69 -0.44 3.26
CA ALA A 213 23.44 -0.82 3.88
C ALA A 213 22.67 -1.86 3.05
N ALA A 214 21.82 -2.65 3.68
CA ALA A 214 20.87 -3.50 2.99
C ALA A 214 19.74 -2.65 2.37
N LEU A 215 19.22 -3.09 1.23
CA LEU A 215 18.09 -2.46 0.56
C LEU A 215 16.80 -3.13 1.00
N TRP A 216 15.79 -2.31 1.31
CA TRP A 216 14.47 -2.71 1.74
C TRP A 216 13.40 -2.20 0.79
N VAL A 217 12.37 -2.98 0.58
CA VAL A 217 11.14 -2.56 -0.10
C VAL A 217 9.94 -3.20 0.61
N GLY A 218 8.92 -2.40 0.88
CA GLY A 218 7.75 -2.93 1.56
C GLY A 218 6.76 -1.90 2.04
N ASN A 219 5.90 -2.34 2.94
CA ASN A 219 4.91 -1.54 3.62
C ASN A 219 4.88 -1.88 5.12
N TRP A 220 4.62 -0.88 5.93
CA TRP A 220 4.56 -1.01 7.38
C TRP A 220 3.58 0.01 7.97
N PHE A 221 3.26 -0.12 9.25
CA PHE A 221 2.31 0.76 9.92
C PHE A 221 3.02 1.64 10.96
N PRO A 222 3.29 2.90 10.64
CA PRO A 222 3.74 3.88 11.62
C PRO A 222 2.70 4.09 12.73
N PRO A 223 3.13 4.32 13.98
CA PRO A 223 2.20 4.57 15.10
C PRO A 223 1.56 5.96 15.04
N ASP A 224 2.19 6.92 14.36
CA ASP A 224 1.70 8.29 14.24
C ASP A 224 0.60 8.41 13.18
N LYS A 225 -0.65 8.39 13.65
CA LYS A 225 -1.83 8.55 12.79
C LYS A 225 -1.95 9.93 12.15
N SER A 226 -1.29 10.94 12.70
CA SER A 226 -1.25 12.27 12.07
C SER A 226 -0.38 12.26 10.81
N TRP A 227 0.56 11.33 10.74
CA TRP A 227 1.43 11.17 9.57
C TRP A 227 0.84 10.24 8.50
N VAL A 228 0.20 9.13 8.89
CA VAL A 228 -0.25 8.11 7.93
C VAL A 228 -1.78 7.97 7.81
N GLY A 229 -2.55 8.55 8.71
CA GLY A 229 -3.99 8.37 8.77
C GLY A 229 -4.41 7.08 9.50
N ILE A 230 -5.67 6.71 9.29
CA ILE A 230 -6.28 5.52 9.91
C ILE A 230 -6.34 4.41 8.87
N PRO A 231 -5.89 3.18 9.20
CA PRO A 231 -5.94 2.05 8.27
C PRO A 231 -7.34 1.40 8.24
N ASP A 232 -8.33 2.13 7.71
CA ASP A 232 -9.74 1.74 7.63
C ASP A 232 -10.04 0.81 6.46
N PHE A 233 -9.26 -0.25 6.33
CA PHE A 233 -9.40 -1.28 5.30
C PHE A 233 -9.18 -2.69 5.90
N GLU A 234 -9.59 -3.73 5.18
CA GLU A 234 -9.39 -5.12 5.55
C GLU A 234 -7.99 -5.59 5.13
N GLU A 235 -7.71 -5.57 3.83
CA GLU A 235 -6.41 -5.87 3.25
C GLU A 235 -6.17 -5.03 1.99
N ALA A 236 -4.89 -4.79 1.69
CA ALA A 236 -4.48 -4.11 0.47
C ALA A 236 -3.08 -4.58 0.06
N TYR A 237 -2.69 -4.28 -1.17
CA TYR A 237 -1.49 -4.81 -1.79
C TYR A 237 -0.67 -3.70 -2.44
N MET A 238 0.66 -3.78 -2.29
CA MET A 238 1.61 -3.14 -3.18
C MET A 238 2.23 -4.17 -4.11
N TYR A 239 2.73 -3.72 -5.25
CA TYR A 239 3.32 -4.59 -6.27
C TYR A 239 4.69 -4.06 -6.66
N VAL A 240 5.66 -4.95 -6.80
CA VAL A 240 7.02 -4.61 -7.27
C VAL A 240 7.29 -5.40 -8.54
N ASP A 241 7.62 -4.68 -9.62
CA ASP A 241 7.98 -5.23 -10.91
C ASP A 241 9.47 -5.54 -10.98
N TRP A 242 10.31 -4.54 -10.72
CA TRP A 242 11.75 -4.71 -10.71
C TRP A 242 12.46 -3.73 -9.79
N ILE A 243 13.67 -4.09 -9.40
CA ILE A 243 14.60 -3.29 -8.62
C ILE A 243 15.95 -3.27 -9.30
N ARG A 244 16.60 -2.11 -9.35
CA ARG A 244 17.97 -1.95 -9.86
C ARG A 244 18.79 -1.09 -8.93
N VAL A 245 20.03 -1.55 -8.65
CA VAL A 245 21.04 -0.75 -7.98
C VAL A 245 22.24 -0.65 -8.91
N THR A 246 22.59 0.56 -9.32
CA THR A 246 23.82 0.86 -10.04
C THR A 246 24.82 1.46 -9.04
N GLU A 247 25.72 0.63 -8.54
CA GLU A 247 26.69 1.02 -7.50
C GLU A 247 27.85 1.81 -8.11
N TYR A 248 28.24 2.89 -7.44
CA TYR A 248 29.33 3.76 -7.84
C TYR A 248 30.61 3.47 -7.04
N ASP A 249 31.76 3.81 -7.61
CA ASP A 249 33.06 3.68 -6.95
C ASP A 249 33.37 4.91 -6.07
N ASP A 250 32.37 5.35 -5.32
CA ASP A 250 32.52 6.42 -4.35
C ASP A 250 33.01 5.86 -2.99
N PRO A 251 33.76 6.63 -2.19
CA PRO A 251 34.24 6.18 -0.88
C PRO A 251 33.08 5.84 0.07
N VAL A 252 33.16 4.69 0.72
CA VAL A 252 32.15 4.24 1.69
C VAL A 252 32.78 3.26 2.68
N GLN A 253 32.29 3.27 3.92
CA GLN A 253 32.72 2.32 4.95
C GLN A 253 31.87 1.04 4.87
N GLU A 254 32.44 -0.09 5.30
CA GLU A 254 31.67 -1.33 5.42
C GLU A 254 30.59 -1.18 6.52
N GLY A 255 29.37 -1.46 6.14
CA GLY A 255 28.24 -1.61 7.05
C GLY A 255 28.04 -3.07 7.42
N GLY A 256 26.91 -3.36 7.98
CA GLY A 256 26.42 -4.71 8.22
C GLY A 256 25.03 -4.82 7.62
N GLY A 257 24.63 -6.01 7.34
CA GLY A 257 23.28 -6.28 6.86
C GLY A 257 23.11 -7.76 6.62
N GLY A 258 21.88 -8.21 6.68
CA GLY A 258 21.50 -9.58 6.42
C GLY A 258 21.27 -10.37 7.70
N SER A 259 20.03 -10.68 7.93
CA SER A 259 19.57 -11.68 8.88
C SER A 259 19.89 -13.08 8.31
N THR A 260 20.09 -14.06 9.19
CA THR A 260 20.16 -15.47 8.82
C THR A 260 18.77 -16.11 8.68
N ALA A 261 17.70 -15.36 8.93
CA ALA A 261 16.33 -15.83 8.81
C ALA A 261 16.02 -16.29 7.38
N ARG A 262 15.37 -17.45 7.26
CA ARG A 262 15.04 -18.12 5.99
C ARG A 262 13.54 -18.36 5.91
N ALA A 263 12.73 -17.31 6.03
CA ALA A 263 11.33 -17.40 5.69
C ALA A 263 11.16 -17.32 4.16
N GLU A 264 10.19 -18.05 3.63
CA GLU A 264 9.92 -18.11 2.20
C GLU A 264 8.65 -17.29 1.87
N ALA A 265 8.67 -16.65 0.71
CA ALA A 265 7.50 -16.05 0.12
C ALA A 265 6.58 -17.14 -0.49
N THR A 266 5.31 -16.83 -0.62
CA THR A 266 4.33 -17.74 -1.20
C THR A 266 4.30 -17.60 -2.73
N ASP A 267 4.59 -18.69 -3.44
CA ASP A 267 4.34 -18.77 -4.88
C ASP A 267 2.82 -18.86 -5.14
N LEU A 268 2.31 -17.93 -5.92
CA LEU A 268 0.90 -17.93 -6.33
C LEU A 268 0.60 -19.05 -7.33
N GLY A 269 1.61 -19.59 -8.02
CA GLY A 269 1.44 -20.65 -9.02
C GLY A 269 0.41 -20.27 -10.07
N THR A 270 -0.68 -21.04 -10.16
CA THR A 270 -1.81 -20.76 -11.06
C THR A 270 -2.90 -19.87 -10.49
N LYS A 271 -2.75 -19.39 -9.24
CA LYS A 271 -3.71 -18.48 -8.63
C LYS A 271 -3.64 -17.08 -9.27
N PRO A 272 -4.75 -16.34 -9.33
CA PRO A 272 -4.74 -14.96 -9.76
C PRO A 272 -3.81 -14.11 -8.88
N ILE A 273 -3.19 -13.11 -9.48
CA ILE A 273 -2.51 -12.06 -8.72
C ILE A 273 -3.61 -11.28 -7.97
N PRO A 274 -3.52 -11.13 -6.63
CA PRO A 274 -4.49 -10.38 -5.87
C PRO A 274 -4.63 -8.95 -6.39
N GLN A 275 -5.85 -8.44 -6.43
CA GLN A 275 -6.16 -7.07 -6.80
C GLN A 275 -6.62 -6.29 -5.56
N ASN A 276 -6.45 -4.97 -5.58
CA ASN A 276 -6.96 -4.10 -4.55
C ASN A 276 -8.48 -3.92 -4.70
N ASP A 277 -9.25 -4.62 -3.86
CA ASP A 277 -10.66 -4.33 -3.65
C ASP A 277 -10.78 -3.15 -2.67
N TYR A 278 -11.45 -2.09 -3.09
CA TYR A 278 -11.68 -0.91 -2.26
C TYR A 278 -12.79 -1.10 -1.24
N ILE A 279 -13.63 -2.14 -1.41
CA ILE A 279 -14.65 -2.52 -0.42
C ILE A 279 -14.05 -3.48 0.60
N SER A 280 -14.18 -3.16 1.86
CA SER A 280 -13.86 -4.08 2.96
C SER A 280 -15.11 -4.83 3.37
N ASN A 281 -14.96 -6.13 3.67
CA ASN A 281 -16.06 -6.97 4.14
C ASN A 281 -17.31 -6.95 3.21
N GLY A 282 -17.11 -6.94 1.89
CA GLY A 282 -18.19 -6.92 0.91
C GLY A 282 -19.00 -8.22 0.82
N LYS A 283 -18.52 -9.28 1.49
CA LYS A 283 -19.25 -10.54 1.72
C LYS A 283 -20.02 -10.56 3.03
N PHE A 284 -19.83 -9.55 3.87
CA PHE A 284 -20.48 -9.44 5.19
C PHE A 284 -20.16 -10.59 6.15
N SER A 285 -19.00 -11.21 5.99
CA SER A 285 -18.54 -12.36 6.80
C SER A 285 -17.84 -11.94 8.10
N SER A 286 -17.32 -10.72 8.16
CA SER A 286 -16.50 -10.24 9.27
C SER A 286 -17.34 -9.41 10.23
N MET A 287 -17.40 -9.87 11.48
CA MET A 287 -18.16 -9.22 12.55
C MET A 287 -17.29 -9.06 13.81
N GLU A 288 -17.49 -7.99 14.54
CA GLU A 288 -16.92 -7.78 15.86
C GLU A 288 -17.99 -7.31 16.84
N ASN A 289 -18.16 -8.00 17.95
CA ASN A 289 -19.20 -7.72 18.95
C ASN A 289 -20.63 -7.60 18.38
N GLY A 290 -20.95 -8.39 17.34
CA GLY A 290 -22.26 -8.39 16.70
C GLY A 290 -22.45 -7.27 15.66
N VAL A 291 -21.43 -6.49 15.36
CA VAL A 291 -21.44 -5.41 14.38
C VAL A 291 -20.63 -5.81 13.13
N LEU A 292 -21.14 -5.51 11.95
CA LEU A 292 -20.44 -5.72 10.68
C LEU A 292 -19.24 -4.81 10.59
N LEU A 293 -18.05 -5.39 10.44
CA LEU A 293 -16.82 -4.60 10.27
C LEU A 293 -16.86 -3.77 8.98
N GLY A 294 -16.54 -2.50 9.10
CA GLY A 294 -16.46 -1.57 7.97
C GLY A 294 -17.78 -1.03 7.47
N TRP A 295 -18.93 -1.50 7.99
CA TRP A 295 -20.25 -1.02 7.61
C TRP A 295 -20.96 -0.33 8.77
N GLU A 296 -21.56 0.83 8.49
CA GLU A 296 -22.30 1.65 9.43
C GLU A 296 -23.76 1.77 8.99
N GLY A 297 -24.69 1.78 9.95
CA GLY A 297 -26.13 1.94 9.71
C GLY A 297 -26.96 0.95 10.52
N GLU A 298 -28.24 0.83 10.15
CA GLU A 298 -29.20 0.02 10.87
C GLU A 298 -29.93 -0.97 9.94
N GLY A 299 -30.48 -2.03 10.54
CA GLY A 299 -31.34 -3.00 9.84
C GLY A 299 -30.58 -3.99 8.98
N GLY A 300 -29.25 -4.04 9.09
CA GLY A 300 -28.40 -5.00 8.40
C GLY A 300 -27.92 -6.12 9.32
N THR A 301 -28.05 -7.36 8.89
CA THR A 301 -27.54 -8.55 9.61
C THR A 301 -26.82 -9.48 8.65
N SER A 302 -25.75 -10.10 9.11
CA SER A 302 -25.05 -11.15 8.37
C SER A 302 -25.77 -12.48 8.51
N SER A 303 -25.82 -13.27 7.44
CA SER A 303 -26.31 -14.64 7.42
C SER A 303 -25.46 -15.51 6.49
N GLY A 304 -25.67 -16.83 6.56
CA GLY A 304 -24.86 -17.78 5.82
C GLY A 304 -23.63 -18.25 6.61
N SER A 305 -22.74 -18.98 5.96
CA SER A 305 -21.50 -19.48 6.58
C SER A 305 -20.39 -19.67 5.53
N GLY A 306 -19.16 -19.54 5.97
CA GLY A 306 -17.97 -19.71 5.12
C GLY A 306 -17.93 -18.70 3.97
N SER A 307 -17.88 -19.21 2.73
CA SER A 307 -17.87 -18.39 1.50
C SER A 307 -19.25 -17.84 1.10
N ASP A 308 -20.33 -18.38 1.70
CA ASP A 308 -21.72 -18.13 1.29
C ASP A 308 -22.44 -17.18 2.26
N THR A 309 -21.69 -16.20 2.76
CA THR A 309 -22.21 -15.15 3.64
C THR A 309 -22.85 -14.02 2.82
N TYR A 310 -23.85 -13.39 3.39
CA TYR A 310 -24.58 -12.29 2.77
C TYR A 310 -25.22 -11.37 3.81
N LEU A 311 -25.53 -10.16 3.37
CA LEU A 311 -26.27 -9.17 4.11
C LEU A 311 -27.78 -9.44 3.95
N ASN A 312 -28.51 -9.51 5.07
CA ASN A 312 -29.94 -9.25 5.09
C ASN A 312 -30.14 -7.78 5.47
N LEU A 313 -30.78 -7.01 4.60
CA LEU A 313 -31.12 -5.61 4.86
C LEU A 313 -32.63 -5.46 4.94
N GLU A 314 -33.11 -4.91 6.07
CA GLU A 314 -34.50 -4.66 6.33
C GLU A 314 -35.10 -3.58 5.42
N ALA A 315 -36.41 -3.49 5.33
CA ALA A 315 -37.11 -2.53 4.51
C ALA A 315 -36.88 -1.08 4.98
N GLY A 316 -36.60 -0.18 4.02
CA GLY A 316 -36.33 1.22 4.30
C GLY A 316 -35.05 1.50 5.08
N LYS A 317 -34.09 0.56 5.09
CA LYS A 317 -32.84 0.66 5.82
C LYS A 317 -31.65 0.87 4.90
N LYS A 318 -30.55 1.34 5.51
CA LYS A 318 -29.34 1.70 4.79
C LYS A 318 -28.08 1.35 5.59
N LEU A 319 -27.10 0.75 4.91
CA LEU A 319 -25.72 0.63 5.37
C LEU A 319 -24.78 1.44 4.47
N THR A 320 -23.72 1.93 5.07
CA THR A 320 -22.68 2.70 4.36
C THR A 320 -21.28 2.26 4.75
N GLN A 321 -20.35 2.43 3.83
CA GLN A 321 -18.91 2.29 4.08
C GLN A 321 -18.16 3.49 3.51
N MET A 322 -17.33 4.13 4.33
CA MET A 322 -16.47 5.23 3.89
C MET A 322 -15.16 4.67 3.36
N ILE A 323 -14.75 5.17 2.20
CA ILE A 323 -13.47 4.85 1.57
C ILE A 323 -12.76 6.16 1.29
N ARG A 324 -11.62 6.38 1.89
CA ARG A 324 -10.80 7.55 1.61
C ARG A 324 -10.06 7.34 0.31
N ALA A 325 -10.48 8.08 -0.72
CA ALA A 325 -9.94 7.99 -2.06
C ALA A 325 -9.99 9.36 -2.73
N GLN A 326 -8.83 9.96 -2.96
CA GLN A 326 -8.70 11.22 -3.69
C GLN A 326 -8.33 10.96 -5.15
N TYR A 327 -9.23 10.31 -5.87
CA TYR A 327 -9.00 9.90 -7.25
C TYR A 327 -9.83 10.71 -8.25
N SER A 328 -9.62 12.03 -8.25
CA SER A 328 -10.22 12.85 -9.31
C SER A 328 -9.75 12.38 -10.68
N GLY A 329 -10.69 12.13 -11.58
CA GLY A 329 -10.43 11.60 -12.91
C GLY A 329 -10.29 10.08 -12.99
N TYR A 330 -10.31 9.37 -11.85
CA TYR A 330 -10.25 7.91 -11.84
C TYR A 330 -11.61 7.27 -12.04
N SER A 331 -11.61 6.14 -12.73
CA SER A 331 -12.79 5.32 -13.01
C SER A 331 -12.77 4.04 -12.19
N PHE A 332 -13.92 3.68 -11.65
CA PHE A 332 -14.11 2.47 -10.87
C PHE A 332 -15.19 1.58 -11.45
N THR A 333 -15.03 0.28 -11.26
CA THR A 333 -16.09 -0.70 -11.44
C THR A 333 -16.57 -1.15 -10.07
N LEU A 334 -17.81 -0.77 -9.71
CA LEU A 334 -18.54 -1.28 -8.54
C LEU A 334 -19.37 -2.48 -8.98
N SER A 335 -19.35 -3.55 -8.21
CA SER A 335 -20.19 -4.72 -8.45
C SER A 335 -20.89 -5.19 -7.20
N ALA A 336 -22.03 -5.84 -7.36
CA ALA A 336 -22.78 -6.44 -6.28
C ALA A 336 -23.62 -7.60 -6.80
N GLU A 337 -23.96 -8.53 -5.92
CA GLU A 337 -24.79 -9.68 -6.22
C GLU A 337 -26.03 -9.70 -5.33
N ALA A 338 -27.20 -9.84 -5.96
CA ALA A 338 -28.46 -10.07 -5.26
C ALA A 338 -28.74 -11.57 -5.22
N LEU A 339 -29.04 -12.08 -4.01
CA LEU A 339 -29.52 -13.43 -3.79
C LEU A 339 -31.04 -13.46 -3.76
N LYS A 340 -31.66 -12.46 -3.12
CA LYS A 340 -33.11 -12.35 -3.01
C LYS A 340 -33.53 -10.93 -2.70
N ILE A 341 -34.53 -10.44 -3.40
CA ILE A 341 -35.23 -9.19 -3.13
C ILE A 341 -36.70 -9.49 -2.90
N VAL A 342 -37.29 -8.96 -1.85
CA VAL A 342 -38.70 -9.17 -1.49
C VAL A 342 -39.40 -7.82 -1.31
N GLY A 343 -40.49 -7.60 -2.04
CA GLY A 343 -41.26 -6.36 -2.06
C GLY A 343 -41.41 -5.79 -3.47
N SER A 344 -42.08 -4.64 -3.58
CA SER A 344 -42.33 -3.97 -4.87
C SER A 344 -41.31 -2.89 -5.21
N GLY A 345 -40.46 -2.51 -4.26
CA GLY A 345 -39.43 -1.50 -4.44
C GLY A 345 -38.07 -2.08 -4.88
N LYS A 346 -37.05 -1.32 -4.66
CA LYS A 346 -35.67 -1.64 -5.09
C LYS A 346 -34.71 -1.72 -3.92
N CYS A 347 -33.67 -2.53 -4.11
CA CYS A 347 -32.37 -2.38 -3.41
C CYS A 347 -31.42 -1.63 -4.32
N LYS A 348 -30.78 -0.59 -3.82
CA LYS A 348 -29.86 0.28 -4.57
C LYS A 348 -28.47 0.24 -3.94
N ILE A 349 -27.45 0.14 -4.80
CA ILE A 349 -26.03 0.17 -4.39
C ILE A 349 -25.30 1.17 -5.28
N TYR A 350 -24.68 2.17 -4.66
CA TYR A 350 -24.02 3.27 -5.38
C TYR A 350 -22.94 3.94 -4.55
N ALA A 351 -22.14 4.79 -5.19
CA ALA A 351 -21.11 5.61 -4.55
C ALA A 351 -21.57 7.06 -4.44
N GLU A 352 -21.46 7.64 -3.25
CA GLU A 352 -21.57 9.09 -3.03
C GLU A 352 -20.17 9.71 -3.02
N TYR A 353 -20.02 10.85 -3.67
CA TYR A 353 -18.78 11.62 -3.73
C TYR A 353 -18.76 12.62 -2.59
N MET A 354 -17.78 12.50 -1.71
CA MET A 354 -17.74 13.25 -0.45
C MET A 354 -16.56 14.23 -0.42
N PHE A 355 -16.79 15.39 0.18
CA PHE A 355 -15.77 16.30 0.66
C PHE A 355 -15.94 16.43 2.18
N GLY A 356 -15.14 15.65 2.92
CA GLY A 356 -15.40 15.43 4.34
C GLY A 356 -16.82 14.85 4.57
N SER A 357 -17.65 15.53 5.32
CA SER A 357 -19.05 15.14 5.58
C SER A 357 -20.05 15.62 4.51
N VAL A 358 -19.61 16.42 3.55
CA VAL A 358 -20.50 17.04 2.54
C VAL A 358 -20.54 16.17 1.29
N ARG A 359 -21.76 15.78 0.88
CA ARG A 359 -21.97 15.09 -0.40
C ARG A 359 -21.89 16.09 -1.57
N MET A 360 -20.96 15.85 -2.47
CA MET A 360 -20.71 16.64 -3.68
C MET A 360 -21.42 16.10 -4.91
N GLY A 361 -21.81 14.83 -4.88
CA GLY A 361 -22.48 14.13 -5.96
C GLY A 361 -22.61 12.65 -5.68
N LYS A 362 -23.05 11.89 -6.65
CA LYS A 362 -23.13 10.43 -6.58
C LYS A 362 -23.07 9.80 -7.98
N SER A 363 -22.71 8.53 -8.03
CA SER A 363 -22.84 7.70 -9.22
C SER A 363 -24.31 7.38 -9.54
N GLU A 364 -24.58 6.79 -10.69
CA GLU A 364 -25.75 5.98 -10.91
C GLU A 364 -25.79 4.83 -9.89
N ALA A 365 -26.89 4.12 -9.80
CA ALA A 365 -27.05 3.00 -8.87
C ALA A 365 -27.13 1.66 -9.61
N ILE A 366 -26.53 0.63 -9.03
CA ILE A 366 -26.93 -0.75 -9.28
C ILE A 366 -28.29 -0.92 -8.62
N GLU A 367 -29.31 -1.29 -9.39
CA GLU A 367 -30.66 -1.50 -8.89
C GLU A 367 -31.06 -2.97 -9.01
N PHE A 368 -31.60 -3.53 -7.93
CA PHE A 368 -32.18 -4.86 -7.87
C PHE A 368 -33.67 -4.79 -7.48
N THR A 369 -34.48 -5.52 -8.20
CA THR A 369 -35.92 -5.71 -7.94
C THR A 369 -36.22 -7.16 -7.60
N ALA A 370 -37.48 -7.50 -7.26
CA ALA A 370 -37.87 -8.87 -6.93
C ALA A 370 -37.64 -9.89 -8.09
N SER A 371 -37.47 -9.40 -9.31
CA SER A 371 -37.15 -10.24 -10.48
C SER A 371 -35.66 -10.43 -10.72
N ASP A 372 -34.78 -9.69 -9.98
CA ASP A 372 -33.34 -9.72 -10.17
C ASP A 372 -32.69 -10.71 -9.23
N THR A 373 -31.77 -11.52 -9.78
CA THR A 373 -30.81 -12.34 -9.05
C THR A 373 -29.47 -12.28 -9.77
N GLY A 374 -28.38 -12.54 -9.04
CA GLY A 374 -27.03 -12.59 -9.60
C GLY A 374 -26.30 -11.24 -9.57
N LYS A 375 -25.17 -11.19 -10.28
CA LYS A 375 -24.22 -10.08 -10.22
C LYS A 375 -24.56 -9.00 -11.24
N LYS A 376 -24.50 -7.73 -10.81
CA LYS A 376 -24.55 -6.53 -11.66
C LYS A 376 -23.32 -5.66 -11.42
N ASN A 377 -22.90 -4.91 -12.44
CA ASN A 377 -21.77 -4.00 -12.41
C ASN A 377 -22.19 -2.58 -12.78
N LEU A 378 -21.46 -1.62 -12.25
CA LEU A 378 -21.59 -0.20 -12.56
C LEU A 378 -20.20 0.40 -12.74
N ASN A 379 -19.97 1.06 -13.86
CA ASN A 379 -18.78 1.87 -14.08
C ASN A 379 -19.10 3.34 -13.77
N PHE A 380 -18.23 4.01 -13.05
CA PHE A 380 -18.36 5.44 -12.78
C PHE A 380 -16.97 6.10 -12.72
N THR A 381 -16.95 7.41 -12.97
CA THR A 381 -15.75 8.23 -12.93
C THR A 381 -15.97 9.40 -11.96
N ILE A 382 -14.96 9.72 -11.19
CA ILE A 382 -14.98 10.85 -10.26
C ILE A 382 -14.48 12.10 -10.99
N ASP A 383 -15.40 12.94 -11.45
CA ASP A 383 -15.08 14.15 -12.24
C ASP A 383 -14.81 15.40 -11.40
N ASN A 384 -14.87 15.30 -10.08
CA ASN A 384 -14.75 16.41 -9.17
C ASN A 384 -13.46 16.35 -8.35
N ASN A 385 -12.56 17.29 -8.57
CA ASN A 385 -11.24 17.37 -7.90
C ASN A 385 -11.30 17.75 -6.40
N ARG A 386 -12.47 18.06 -5.86
CA ARG A 386 -12.69 18.34 -4.44
C ARG A 386 -13.11 17.10 -3.65
N VAL A 387 -13.37 15.97 -4.30
CA VAL A 387 -13.76 14.72 -3.64
C VAL A 387 -12.57 14.17 -2.87
N THR A 388 -12.75 13.97 -1.57
CA THR A 388 -11.75 13.41 -0.66
C THR A 388 -12.05 11.99 -0.21
N ASP A 389 -13.32 11.57 -0.34
CA ASP A 389 -13.81 10.28 0.11
C ASP A 389 -14.93 9.78 -0.80
N LEU A 390 -15.09 8.46 -0.84
CA LEU A 390 -16.27 7.80 -1.38
C LEU A 390 -17.07 7.20 -0.23
N ARG A 391 -18.38 7.35 -0.27
CA ARG A 391 -19.29 6.65 0.63
C ARG A 391 -20.11 5.66 -0.20
N ILE A 392 -19.83 4.38 -0.03
CA ILE A 392 -20.62 3.32 -0.66
C ILE A 392 -21.89 3.14 0.15
N VAL A 393 -23.00 3.08 -0.55
CA VAL A 393 -24.34 3.00 0.04
C VAL A 393 -25.02 1.73 -0.45
N VAL A 394 -25.60 0.98 0.48
CA VAL A 394 -26.51 -0.13 0.23
C VAL A 394 -27.83 0.23 0.92
N GLU A 395 -28.90 0.42 0.17
CA GLU A 395 -30.19 0.81 0.74
C GLU A 395 -31.36 0.07 0.11
N THR A 396 -32.42 -0.10 0.87
CA THR A 396 -33.71 -0.65 0.43
C THR A 396 -34.77 0.40 0.50
N GLU A 397 -35.71 0.37 -0.46
CA GLU A 397 -36.93 1.19 -0.41
C GLU A 397 -37.92 0.64 0.64
N GLU A 398 -38.80 1.49 1.10
CA GLU A 398 -39.86 1.10 2.03
C GLU A 398 -40.64 -0.13 1.53
N GLY A 399 -40.92 -1.07 2.41
CA GLY A 399 -41.60 -2.33 2.08
C GLY A 399 -40.78 -3.33 1.27
N THR A 400 -39.47 -3.07 1.04
CA THR A 400 -38.60 -3.97 0.29
C THR A 400 -37.42 -4.40 1.17
N THR A 401 -37.20 -5.72 1.27
CA THR A 401 -36.00 -6.31 1.93
C THR A 401 -35.04 -6.90 0.91
N ALA A 402 -33.79 -6.98 1.25
CA ALA A 402 -32.74 -7.47 0.35
C ALA A 402 -31.78 -8.49 1.01
N GLN A 403 -31.40 -9.48 0.23
CA GLN A 403 -30.24 -10.34 0.50
C GLN A 403 -29.20 -10.09 -0.58
N VAL A 404 -28.08 -9.48 -0.20
CA VAL A 404 -27.01 -9.08 -1.12
C VAL A 404 -25.63 -9.50 -0.58
N THR A 405 -24.68 -9.72 -1.49
CA THR A 405 -23.32 -10.15 -1.18
C THR A 405 -22.37 -9.70 -2.29
N ASN A 406 -21.08 -10.05 -2.16
CA ASN A 406 -20.05 -9.82 -3.16
C ASN A 406 -20.05 -8.38 -3.68
N ILE A 407 -20.11 -7.41 -2.74
CA ILE A 407 -19.92 -6.00 -3.08
C ILE A 407 -18.42 -5.77 -3.20
N GLU A 408 -17.98 -5.42 -4.39
CA GLU A 408 -16.58 -5.24 -4.74
C GLU A 408 -16.40 -3.95 -5.54
N MET A 409 -15.26 -3.27 -5.39
CA MET A 409 -14.96 -2.09 -6.18
C MET A 409 -13.49 -2.07 -6.56
N PHE A 410 -13.21 -2.07 -7.86
CA PHE A 410 -11.86 -2.05 -8.42
C PHE A 410 -11.62 -0.79 -9.25
N LEU A 411 -10.40 -0.29 -9.20
CA LEU A 411 -9.91 0.78 -10.07
C LEU A 411 -9.72 0.22 -11.49
N ASN A 412 -10.22 0.93 -12.52
CA ASN A 412 -10.14 0.53 -13.92
C ASN A 412 -8.78 0.87 -14.55
#